data_7d7e0d2e8fad08abb6f610e102617057
#
_entry.id   7d7e0d2e8fad08abb6f610e102617057
#
_cell.length_a   1.000
_cell.length_b   1.000
_cell.length_c   1.000
_cell.angle_alpha   90.00
_cell.angle_beta   90.00
_cell.angle_gamma   90.00
#
_symmetry.space_group_name_H-M   'P 1'
#
loop_
_entity.id
_entity.type
_entity.pdbx_description
1 polymer ?
#
loop_
_entity_poly.entity_id
_entity_poly.type
_entity_poly.pdbx_seq_one_letter_code
_entity_poly.pdbx_strand_id
1 'polypeptide(L)'
;MKQYECYELRLNGPEPADHARADVDGSFEMNGTVTVVKGFYAGDGIYIVRYLPTEAGLCRYRVTGMVNAEGEIVCEAAADSVHGLVRAEGTHFRHEDGTYFYPFGTTVYALIHQEDALMAETMESLKAAPFNKIRFCVFPKHYDFNHNEPPFYAFEKKQDGGWDVTRPCFAFWERLEPVVVQLGNMGIHADLILFHTYDRSAFASM
;
A
#
# COMPACT_ATOMS: atom_id res chain seq x y z
N MET A 1 -18.59 0.58 -5.83
CA MET A 1 -17.17 0.26 -6.03
C MET A 1 -16.97 -0.36 -7.40
N LYS A 2 -15.73 -0.53 -7.87
CA LYS A 2 -15.45 -1.18 -9.16
C LYS A 2 -14.54 -2.37 -8.97
N GLN A 3 -14.69 -3.37 -9.82
CA GLN A 3 -13.83 -4.56 -9.86
C GLN A 3 -12.37 -4.14 -10.11
N TYR A 4 -11.43 -4.71 -9.36
CA TYR A 4 -9.99 -4.41 -9.38
C TYR A 4 -9.59 -2.99 -8.93
N GLU A 5 -10.52 -2.19 -8.40
CA GLU A 5 -10.21 -0.93 -7.73
C GLU A 5 -10.31 -1.10 -6.20
N CYS A 6 -9.33 -0.57 -5.48
CA CYS A 6 -9.34 -0.62 -4.01
C CYS A 6 -10.52 0.19 -3.48
N TYR A 7 -11.45 -0.47 -2.84
CA TYR A 7 -12.55 0.17 -2.11
C TYR A 7 -12.14 0.45 -0.67
N GLU A 8 -12.40 1.64 -0.20
CA GLU A 8 -12.04 2.09 1.14
C GLU A 8 -13.27 2.48 1.94
N LEU A 9 -13.48 1.83 3.08
CA LEU A 9 -14.42 2.22 4.11
C LEU A 9 -13.70 3.03 5.18
N ARG A 10 -14.18 4.25 5.45
CA ARG A 10 -13.68 5.13 6.51
C ARG A 10 -14.70 5.20 7.63
N LEU A 11 -14.29 4.89 8.85
CA LEU A 11 -15.15 4.83 10.03
C LEU A 11 -14.53 5.64 11.17
N ASN A 12 -15.37 6.33 11.92
CA ASN A 12 -14.94 7.06 13.11
C ASN A 12 -14.98 6.15 14.34
N GLY A 13 -13.97 6.26 15.20
CA GLY A 13 -13.88 5.49 16.43
C GLY A 13 -12.90 6.07 17.44
N PRO A 14 -12.77 5.44 18.62
CA PRO A 14 -11.84 5.88 19.66
C PRO A 14 -10.39 5.67 19.21
N GLU A 15 -9.48 6.46 19.75
CA GLU A 15 -8.05 6.26 19.55
C GLU A 15 -7.60 4.94 20.23
N PRO A 16 -6.92 4.01 19.51
CA PRO A 16 -6.41 2.78 20.09
C PRO A 16 -5.12 3.04 20.88
N ALA A 17 -4.82 2.20 21.86
CA ALA A 17 -3.57 2.29 22.62
C ALA A 17 -2.34 1.95 21.74
N ASP A 18 -2.48 1.00 20.82
CA ASP A 18 -1.48 0.61 19.81
C ASP A 18 -2.01 0.99 18.43
N HIS A 19 -1.47 2.04 17.84
CA HIS A 19 -1.89 2.55 16.53
C HIS A 19 -1.54 1.59 15.39
N ALA A 20 -0.50 0.77 15.57
CA ALA A 20 -0.07 -0.21 14.56
C ALA A 20 -0.89 -1.50 14.56
N ARG A 21 -1.65 -1.76 15.66
CA ARG A 21 -2.40 -3.01 15.88
C ARG A 21 -3.84 -2.74 16.26
N ALA A 22 -4.52 -1.91 15.51
CA ALA A 22 -5.94 -1.69 15.73
C ALA A 22 -6.73 -2.98 15.43
N ASP A 23 -7.58 -3.39 16.37
CA ASP A 23 -8.44 -4.58 16.21
C ASP A 23 -9.68 -4.20 15.40
N VAL A 24 -9.56 -4.30 14.08
CA VAL A 24 -10.65 -4.05 13.10
C VAL A 24 -10.59 -5.07 11.99
N ASP A 25 -11.66 -5.81 11.80
CA ASP A 25 -11.82 -6.77 10.72
C ASP A 25 -12.98 -6.38 9.80
N GLY A 26 -12.74 -6.42 8.50
CA GLY A 26 -13.76 -6.30 7.47
C GLY A 26 -14.04 -7.64 6.80
N SER A 27 -15.28 -8.05 6.79
CA SER A 27 -15.77 -9.23 6.05
C SER A 27 -16.58 -8.77 4.85
N PHE A 28 -16.24 -9.24 3.66
CA PHE A 28 -16.90 -8.90 2.39
C PHE A 28 -17.38 -10.18 1.73
N GLU A 29 -18.70 -10.27 1.51
CA GLU A 29 -19.35 -11.41 0.85
C GLU A 29 -19.81 -11.03 -0.56
N MET A 30 -19.31 -11.73 -1.55
CA MET A 30 -19.71 -11.61 -2.96
C MET A 30 -19.90 -12.99 -3.57
N ASN A 31 -21.01 -13.19 -4.27
CA ASN A 31 -21.30 -14.44 -5.01
C ASN A 31 -21.10 -15.71 -4.16
N GLY A 32 -21.37 -15.65 -2.84
CA GLY A 32 -21.19 -16.76 -1.91
C GLY A 32 -19.76 -16.93 -1.39
N THR A 33 -18.80 -16.11 -1.83
CA THR A 33 -17.41 -16.10 -1.33
C THR A 33 -17.25 -15.00 -0.27
N VAL A 34 -16.68 -15.35 0.88
CA VAL A 34 -16.37 -14.41 1.96
C VAL A 34 -14.87 -14.13 2.00
N THR A 35 -14.50 -12.86 1.89
CA THR A 35 -13.12 -12.39 2.06
C THR A 35 -13.02 -11.59 3.35
N VAL A 36 -12.06 -11.94 4.21
CA VAL A 36 -11.78 -11.20 5.44
C VAL A 36 -10.48 -10.41 5.27
N VAL A 37 -10.52 -9.12 5.62
CA VAL A 37 -9.38 -8.21 5.54
C VAL A 37 -9.21 -7.51 6.89
N LYS A 38 -7.96 -7.21 7.25
CA LYS A 38 -7.67 -6.37 8.41
C LYS A 38 -7.83 -4.90 8.05
N GLY A 39 -8.53 -4.16 8.92
CA GLY A 39 -8.51 -2.71 8.91
C GLY A 39 -7.32 -2.17 9.70
N PHE A 40 -7.17 -0.86 9.69
CA PHE A 40 -6.11 -0.16 10.43
C PHE A 40 -6.59 1.20 10.92
N TYR A 41 -5.89 1.73 11.90
CA TYR A 41 -6.07 3.09 12.39
C TYR A 41 -5.22 4.05 11.54
N ALA A 42 -5.85 5.10 11.04
CA ALA A 42 -5.22 6.07 10.15
C ALA A 42 -4.95 7.44 10.81
N GLY A 43 -5.08 7.53 12.13
CA GLY A 43 -4.97 8.79 12.87
C GLY A 43 -6.33 9.47 13.06
N ASP A 44 -6.37 10.49 13.92
CA ASP A 44 -7.51 11.39 14.15
C ASP A 44 -8.87 10.70 14.38
N GLY A 45 -8.85 9.52 15.02
CA GLY A 45 -10.06 8.73 15.23
C GLY A 45 -10.62 8.05 13.99
N ILE A 46 -9.85 7.96 12.90
CA ILE A 46 -10.27 7.33 11.65
C ILE A 46 -9.74 5.91 11.57
N TYR A 47 -10.64 4.97 11.27
CA TYR A 47 -10.34 3.58 10.92
C TYR A 47 -10.63 3.35 9.45
N ILE A 48 -9.75 2.61 8.79
CA ILE A 48 -9.86 2.31 7.37
C ILE A 48 -9.87 0.80 7.18
N VAL A 49 -10.83 0.33 6.38
CA VAL A 49 -10.89 -1.05 5.88
C VAL A 49 -10.82 -1.01 4.38
N ARG A 50 -9.82 -1.70 3.80
CA ARG A 50 -9.60 -1.74 2.34
C ARG A 50 -9.95 -3.10 1.80
N TYR A 51 -10.76 -3.10 0.75
CA TYR A 51 -11.17 -4.30 0.02
C TYR A 51 -10.89 -4.14 -1.47
N LEU A 52 -10.31 -5.15 -2.08
CA LEU A 52 -10.10 -5.23 -3.52
C LEU A 52 -11.03 -6.29 -4.11
N PRO A 53 -12.16 -5.90 -4.71
CA PRO A 53 -13.08 -6.85 -5.33
C PRO A 53 -12.47 -7.43 -6.61
N THR A 54 -12.52 -8.76 -6.75
CA THR A 54 -12.07 -9.47 -7.96
C THR A 54 -13.25 -9.89 -8.84
N GLU A 55 -14.47 -9.64 -8.40
CA GLU A 55 -15.71 -9.97 -9.12
C GLU A 55 -16.66 -8.77 -9.11
N ALA A 56 -17.58 -8.73 -10.08
CA ALA A 56 -18.70 -7.79 -10.10
C ALA A 56 -19.93 -8.40 -9.44
N GLY A 57 -20.82 -7.56 -8.90
CA GLY A 57 -22.06 -8.00 -8.28
C GLY A 57 -22.40 -7.27 -6.99
N LEU A 58 -23.37 -7.77 -6.25
CA LEU A 58 -23.73 -7.23 -4.94
C LEU A 58 -22.73 -7.75 -3.89
N CYS A 59 -22.09 -6.83 -3.16
CA CYS A 59 -21.22 -7.12 -2.04
C CYS A 59 -21.91 -6.75 -0.73
N ARG A 60 -21.98 -7.68 0.21
CA ARG A 60 -22.35 -7.41 1.59
C ARG A 60 -21.09 -7.29 2.43
N TYR A 61 -21.04 -6.26 3.27
CA TYR A 61 -19.90 -6.10 4.16
C TYR A 61 -20.33 -5.98 5.62
N ARG A 62 -19.43 -6.44 6.49
CA ARG A 62 -19.53 -6.24 7.94
C ARG A 62 -18.14 -5.92 8.48
N VAL A 63 -18.06 -4.84 9.26
CA VAL A 63 -16.85 -4.45 10.00
C VAL A 63 -17.11 -4.70 11.49
N THR A 64 -16.13 -5.27 12.17
CA THR A 64 -16.19 -5.57 13.61
C THR A 64 -14.87 -5.22 14.30
N GLY A 65 -14.92 -5.04 15.62
CA GLY A 65 -13.75 -4.70 16.46
C GLY A 65 -13.90 -3.35 17.13
N MET A 66 -12.89 -2.52 17.06
CA MET A 66 -12.89 -1.17 17.63
C MET A 66 -14.00 -0.28 17.05
N VAL A 67 -14.39 -0.55 15.82
CA VAL A 67 -15.50 0.09 15.11
C VAL A 67 -16.38 -0.98 14.47
N ASN A 68 -17.68 -0.66 14.30
CA ASN A 68 -18.63 -1.59 13.71
C ASN A 68 -19.42 -0.90 12.60
N ALA A 69 -19.60 -1.59 11.48
CA ALA A 69 -20.44 -1.15 10.38
C ALA A 69 -20.93 -2.37 9.58
N GLU A 70 -22.06 -2.24 8.90
CA GLU A 70 -22.54 -3.23 7.92
C GLU A 70 -23.30 -2.53 6.81
N GLY A 71 -23.36 -3.16 5.65
CA GLY A 71 -24.09 -2.62 4.52
C GLY A 71 -23.92 -3.45 3.26
N GLU A 72 -24.48 -2.92 2.18
CA GLU A 72 -24.40 -3.49 0.85
C GLU A 72 -23.89 -2.47 -0.14
N ILE A 73 -23.08 -2.91 -1.09
CA ILE A 73 -22.50 -2.09 -2.15
C ILE A 73 -22.51 -2.87 -3.45
N VAL A 74 -22.91 -2.20 -4.53
CA VAL A 74 -22.79 -2.76 -5.88
C VAL A 74 -21.36 -2.58 -6.37
N CYS A 75 -20.73 -3.68 -6.80
CA CYS A 75 -19.47 -3.68 -7.52
C CYS A 75 -19.75 -3.74 -9.02
N GLU A 76 -19.41 -2.69 -9.73
CA GLU A 76 -19.50 -2.63 -11.19
C GLU A 76 -18.34 -3.43 -11.80
N ALA A 77 -18.57 -4.02 -12.97
CA ALA A 77 -17.52 -4.71 -13.71
C ALA A 77 -16.40 -3.73 -14.11
N ALA A 78 -15.18 -4.22 -14.17
CA ALA A 78 -14.04 -3.46 -14.68
C ALA A 78 -14.22 -3.13 -16.17
N ALA A 79 -13.57 -2.06 -16.61
CA ALA A 79 -13.48 -1.77 -18.03
C ALA A 79 -12.58 -2.79 -18.75
N ASP A 80 -12.78 -3.01 -20.04
CA ASP A 80 -12.01 -3.97 -20.86
C ASP A 80 -10.49 -3.73 -20.85
N SER A 81 -10.06 -2.51 -20.51
CA SER A 81 -8.65 -2.16 -20.39
C SER A 81 -8.02 -2.53 -19.05
N VAL A 82 -8.80 -3.04 -18.08
CA VAL A 82 -8.35 -3.43 -16.74
C VAL A 82 -8.20 -4.95 -16.69
N HIS A 83 -6.98 -5.43 -16.65
CA HIS A 83 -6.64 -6.86 -16.76
C HIS A 83 -6.67 -7.63 -15.43
N GLY A 84 -6.95 -6.95 -14.31
CA GLY A 84 -6.94 -7.56 -12.98
C GLY A 84 -5.54 -7.73 -12.38
N LEU A 85 -5.48 -8.52 -11.30
CA LEU A 85 -4.23 -8.74 -10.56
C LEU A 85 -3.26 -9.61 -11.36
N VAL A 86 -1.96 -9.33 -11.18
CA VAL A 86 -0.90 -10.18 -11.72
C VAL A 86 -0.68 -11.38 -10.80
N ARG A 87 -0.67 -12.58 -11.37
CA ARG A 87 -0.43 -13.85 -10.69
C ARG A 87 0.74 -14.60 -11.31
N ALA A 88 1.44 -15.39 -10.50
CA ALA A 88 2.42 -16.34 -10.98
C ALA A 88 1.69 -17.60 -11.53
N GLU A 89 1.99 -17.98 -12.77
CA GLU A 89 1.49 -19.18 -13.42
C GLU A 89 2.66 -19.98 -13.98
N GLY A 90 3.08 -21.02 -13.26
CA GLY A 90 4.27 -21.79 -13.61
C GLY A 90 5.52 -20.89 -13.63
N THR A 91 6.12 -20.69 -14.81
CA THR A 91 7.32 -19.86 -15.01
C THR A 91 7.02 -18.46 -15.53
N HIS A 92 5.75 -18.08 -15.63
CA HIS A 92 5.29 -16.83 -16.20
C HIS A 92 4.46 -16.02 -15.22
N PHE A 93 4.20 -14.75 -15.56
CA PHE A 93 3.21 -13.93 -14.91
C PHE A 93 2.06 -13.65 -15.87
N ARG A 94 0.83 -13.72 -15.34
CA ARG A 94 -0.39 -13.36 -16.06
C ARG A 94 -1.29 -12.49 -15.21
N HIS A 95 -2.07 -11.67 -15.86
CA HIS A 95 -3.24 -11.06 -15.26
C HIS A 95 -4.38 -12.08 -15.10
N GLU A 96 -5.35 -11.78 -14.26
CA GLU A 96 -6.50 -12.67 -14.01
C GLU A 96 -7.35 -12.92 -15.25
N ASP A 97 -7.36 -12.03 -16.21
CA ASP A 97 -8.00 -12.20 -17.52
C ASP A 97 -7.21 -13.09 -18.50
N GLY A 98 -6.04 -13.61 -18.08
CA GLY A 98 -5.17 -14.45 -18.89
C GLY A 98 -4.14 -13.71 -19.75
N THR A 99 -4.17 -12.36 -19.78
CA THR A 99 -3.17 -11.55 -20.49
C THR A 99 -1.79 -11.71 -19.87
N TYR A 100 -0.76 -11.92 -20.70
CA TYR A 100 0.61 -12.04 -20.21
C TYR A 100 1.13 -10.75 -19.60
N PHE A 101 1.81 -10.85 -18.46
CA PHE A 101 2.55 -9.76 -17.85
C PHE A 101 4.05 -10.04 -17.93
N TYR A 102 4.79 -9.20 -18.65
CA TYR A 102 6.24 -9.26 -18.77
C TYR A 102 6.86 -8.15 -17.91
N PRO A 103 7.36 -8.46 -16.69
CA PRO A 103 7.92 -7.43 -15.81
C PRO A 103 9.20 -6.86 -16.45
N PHE A 104 9.14 -5.58 -16.80
CA PHE A 104 10.28 -4.80 -17.26
C PHE A 104 10.42 -3.57 -16.37
N GLY A 105 11.46 -3.52 -15.56
CA GLY A 105 11.53 -2.51 -14.52
C GLY A 105 12.92 -2.08 -14.12
N THR A 106 12.94 -1.14 -13.19
CA THR A 106 14.16 -0.63 -12.57
C THR A 106 14.01 -0.57 -11.05
N THR A 107 15.10 -0.18 -10.39
CA THR A 107 15.15 0.01 -8.94
C THR A 107 15.43 1.47 -8.62
N VAL A 108 14.57 2.07 -7.78
CA VAL A 108 14.69 3.44 -7.27
C VAL A 108 14.60 3.37 -5.76
N TYR A 109 15.59 2.77 -5.10
CA TYR A 109 15.55 2.38 -3.69
C TYR A 109 15.03 3.47 -2.75
N ALA A 110 15.49 4.71 -2.92
CA ALA A 110 15.20 5.82 -2.02
C ALA A 110 14.08 6.75 -2.53
N LEU A 111 13.20 6.30 -3.42
CA LEU A 111 12.18 7.15 -4.07
C LEU A 111 11.43 8.04 -3.08
N ILE A 112 10.80 7.45 -2.06
CA ILE A 112 9.97 8.17 -1.08
C ILE A 112 10.78 8.89 0.01
N HIS A 113 12.09 8.65 0.06
CA HIS A 113 13.01 9.22 1.06
C HIS A 113 13.72 10.47 0.56
N GLN A 114 13.48 10.88 -0.69
CA GLN A 114 14.04 12.08 -1.27
C GLN A 114 13.16 13.31 -1.01
N GLU A 115 13.73 14.49 -1.25
CA GLU A 115 12.97 15.73 -1.28
C GLU A 115 11.90 15.70 -2.39
N ASP A 116 10.82 16.48 -2.19
CA ASP A 116 9.66 16.47 -3.09
C ASP A 116 10.01 16.81 -4.55
N ALA A 117 10.95 17.73 -4.75
CA ALA A 117 11.38 18.12 -6.10
C ALA A 117 12.05 16.95 -6.85
N LEU A 118 12.96 16.21 -6.19
CA LEU A 118 13.64 15.07 -6.79
C LEU A 118 12.69 13.90 -6.99
N MET A 119 11.76 13.68 -6.06
CA MET A 119 10.71 12.67 -6.21
C MET A 119 9.82 12.98 -7.41
N ALA A 120 9.36 14.23 -7.57
CA ALA A 120 8.55 14.64 -8.70
C ALA A 120 9.28 14.49 -10.04
N GLU A 121 10.55 14.89 -10.13
CA GLU A 121 11.39 14.70 -11.32
C GLU A 121 11.55 13.21 -11.67
N THR A 122 11.74 12.36 -10.64
CA THR A 122 11.83 10.91 -10.80
C THR A 122 10.52 10.33 -11.35
N MET A 123 9.37 10.76 -10.83
CA MET A 123 8.06 10.31 -11.31
C MET A 123 7.82 10.72 -12.77
N GLU A 124 8.19 11.94 -13.18
CA GLU A 124 8.09 12.35 -14.58
C GLU A 124 9.04 11.54 -15.49
N SER A 125 10.24 11.21 -15.01
CA SER A 125 11.18 10.35 -15.74
C SER A 125 10.62 8.94 -15.91
N LEU A 126 10.00 8.37 -14.89
CA LEU A 126 9.35 7.05 -14.94
C LEU A 126 8.16 7.03 -15.90
N LYS A 127 7.38 8.10 -15.96
CA LYS A 127 6.25 8.26 -16.90
C LYS A 127 6.69 8.22 -18.36
N ALA A 128 7.89 8.74 -18.66
CA ALA A 128 8.45 8.73 -20.00
C ALA A 128 9.21 7.43 -20.34
N ALA A 129 9.51 6.59 -19.35
CA ALA A 129 10.27 5.36 -19.51
C ALA A 129 9.36 4.16 -19.83
N PRO A 130 9.86 3.11 -20.51
CA PRO A 130 9.05 1.94 -20.86
C PRO A 130 8.91 0.93 -19.71
N PHE A 131 9.04 1.37 -18.45
CA PHE A 131 8.94 0.49 -17.29
C PHE A 131 7.49 0.22 -16.92
N ASN A 132 7.17 -1.02 -16.59
CA ASN A 132 5.89 -1.43 -16.00
C ASN A 132 6.03 -1.92 -14.55
N LYS A 133 7.24 -1.84 -13.99
CA LYS A 133 7.52 -2.22 -12.61
C LYS A 133 8.69 -1.40 -12.07
N ILE A 134 8.56 -0.90 -10.82
CA ILE A 134 9.70 -0.34 -10.08
C ILE A 134 9.79 -0.93 -8.69
N ARG A 135 11.02 -1.03 -8.18
CA ARG A 135 11.31 -1.51 -6.84
C ARG A 135 11.89 -0.38 -6.01
N PHE A 136 11.34 -0.19 -4.80
CA PHE A 136 11.84 0.79 -3.85
C PHE A 136 11.62 0.38 -2.39
N CYS A 137 12.38 0.99 -1.47
CA CYS A 137 12.34 0.66 -0.05
C CYS A 137 11.26 1.46 0.69
N VAL A 138 10.52 0.78 1.57
CA VAL A 138 9.64 1.42 2.57
C VAL A 138 10.50 1.96 3.72
N PHE A 139 11.41 1.13 4.26
CA PHE A 139 12.37 1.61 5.24
C PHE A 139 13.61 2.15 4.54
N PRO A 140 14.14 3.33 4.98
CA PRO A 140 15.29 3.92 4.34
C PRO A 140 16.50 3.01 4.46
N LYS A 141 17.40 3.11 3.49
CA LYS A 141 18.64 2.36 3.41
C LYS A 141 19.80 3.35 3.28
N HIS A 142 20.89 3.08 4.00
CA HIS A 142 22.11 3.82 3.83
C HIS A 142 22.80 3.48 2.50
N TYR A 143 23.32 4.51 1.83
CA TYR A 143 24.09 4.39 0.60
C TYR A 143 25.34 5.25 0.65
N ASP A 144 26.42 4.79 0.05
CA ASP A 144 27.66 5.57 -0.06
C ASP A 144 27.51 6.84 -0.91
N PHE A 145 26.46 6.90 -1.73
CA PHE A 145 26.18 7.99 -2.66
C PHE A 145 24.93 8.82 -2.34
N ASN A 146 24.19 8.46 -1.30
CA ASN A 146 23.01 9.19 -0.84
C ASN A 146 23.06 9.32 0.68
N HIS A 147 23.36 10.52 1.16
CA HIS A 147 23.50 10.85 2.57
C HIS A 147 22.31 11.69 3.08
N ASN A 148 21.27 11.88 2.26
CA ASN A 148 20.10 12.63 2.67
C ASN A 148 19.33 11.84 3.72
N GLU A 149 19.01 12.49 4.84
CA GLU A 149 18.03 11.95 5.77
C GLU A 149 16.64 12.03 5.14
N PRO A 150 15.81 10.98 5.28
CA PRO A 150 14.45 11.02 4.78
C PRO A 150 13.61 12.06 5.54
N PRO A 151 12.66 12.75 4.87
CA PRO A 151 11.81 13.73 5.53
C PRO A 151 10.93 13.12 6.62
N PHE A 152 10.57 11.85 6.47
CA PHE A 152 9.79 11.07 7.43
C PHE A 152 10.29 9.64 7.52
N TYR A 153 10.08 9.03 8.68
CA TYR A 153 10.31 7.60 8.92
C TYR A 153 8.96 6.90 9.13
N ALA A 154 8.90 5.60 8.93
CA ALA A 154 7.66 4.82 9.01
C ALA A 154 7.04 4.78 10.43
N PHE A 155 7.86 4.97 11.46
CA PHE A 155 7.44 5.01 12.86
C PHE A 155 7.97 6.25 13.57
N GLU A 156 7.32 6.62 14.66
CA GLU A 156 7.75 7.72 15.52
C GLU A 156 9.03 7.36 16.28
N LYS A 157 9.89 8.37 16.54
CA LYS A 157 11.09 8.20 17.36
C LYS A 157 10.73 8.31 18.85
N LYS A 158 11.29 7.40 19.65
CA LYS A 158 11.27 7.50 21.12
C LYS A 158 12.24 8.55 21.60
N GLN A 159 12.05 9.01 22.84
CA GLN A 159 12.97 9.98 23.48
C GLN A 159 14.38 9.43 23.67
N ASP A 160 14.56 8.11 23.78
CA ASP A 160 15.85 7.43 23.90
C ASP A 160 16.56 7.21 22.55
N GLY A 161 15.96 7.67 21.44
CA GLY A 161 16.48 7.54 20.08
C GLY A 161 16.08 6.26 19.34
N GLY A 162 15.37 5.34 20.01
CA GLY A 162 14.77 4.15 19.38
C GLY A 162 13.48 4.47 18.61
N TRP A 163 12.88 3.43 18.00
CA TRP A 163 11.61 3.54 17.26
C TRP A 163 10.44 3.03 18.10
N ASP A 164 9.33 3.73 18.05
CA ASP A 164 8.07 3.27 18.65
C ASP A 164 7.23 2.54 17.58
N VAL A 165 7.38 1.24 17.51
CA VAL A 165 6.67 0.40 16.53
C VAL A 165 5.15 0.30 16.79
N THR A 166 4.66 0.83 17.91
CA THR A 166 3.22 0.95 18.20
C THR A 166 2.64 2.25 17.64
N ARG A 167 3.50 3.16 17.16
CA ARG A 167 3.13 4.48 16.65
C ARG A 167 3.64 4.70 15.23
N PRO A 168 2.88 4.30 14.20
CA PRO A 168 3.17 4.66 12.82
C PRO A 168 3.24 6.18 12.66
N CYS A 169 4.23 6.67 11.92
CA CYS A 169 4.26 8.07 11.51
C CYS A 169 3.30 8.28 10.34
N PHE A 170 2.12 8.82 10.60
CA PHE A 170 1.08 8.96 9.57
C PHE A 170 1.55 9.79 8.38
N ALA A 171 2.35 10.85 8.59
CA ALA A 171 2.91 11.66 7.51
C ALA A 171 3.77 10.86 6.53
N PHE A 172 4.49 9.81 7.01
CA PHE A 172 5.22 8.89 6.13
C PHE A 172 4.26 8.08 5.25
N TRP A 173 3.22 7.50 5.82
CA TRP A 173 2.27 6.65 5.09
C TRP A 173 1.42 7.45 4.13
N GLU A 174 1.02 8.67 4.51
CA GLU A 174 0.33 9.64 3.64
C GLU A 174 1.20 10.12 2.48
N ARG A 175 2.53 10.07 2.62
CA ARG A 175 3.48 10.33 1.54
C ARG A 175 3.64 9.13 0.60
N LEU A 176 3.69 7.91 1.15
CA LEU A 176 3.88 6.68 0.38
C LEU A 176 2.68 6.36 -0.52
N GLU A 177 1.47 6.44 0.02
CA GLU A 177 0.25 6.03 -0.70
C GLU A 177 0.03 6.75 -2.03
N PRO A 178 0.09 8.08 -2.13
CA PRO A 178 -0.08 8.78 -3.40
C PRO A 178 0.95 8.38 -4.45
N VAL A 179 2.18 8.05 -4.04
CA VAL A 179 3.24 7.58 -4.96
C VAL A 179 2.84 6.23 -5.55
N VAL A 180 2.37 5.29 -4.72
CA VAL A 180 1.90 3.97 -5.19
C VAL A 180 0.70 4.12 -6.13
N VAL A 181 -0.26 4.97 -5.79
CA VAL A 181 -1.44 5.25 -6.64
C VAL A 181 -1.02 5.88 -7.97
N GLN A 182 -0.10 6.86 -7.94
CA GLN A 182 0.39 7.52 -9.15
C GLN A 182 1.13 6.54 -10.07
N LEU A 183 1.96 5.65 -9.51
CA LEU A 183 2.62 4.58 -10.27
C LEU A 183 1.58 3.66 -10.92
N GLY A 184 0.57 3.22 -10.18
CA GLY A 184 -0.53 2.41 -10.72
C GLY A 184 -1.27 3.10 -11.87
N ASN A 185 -1.55 4.40 -11.76
CA ASN A 185 -2.17 5.19 -12.82
C ASN A 185 -1.29 5.33 -14.08
N MET A 186 0.02 5.15 -13.95
CA MET A 186 0.97 5.09 -15.07
C MET A 186 1.15 3.66 -15.62
N GLY A 187 0.46 2.66 -15.07
CA GLY A 187 0.64 1.24 -15.43
C GLY A 187 1.92 0.63 -14.87
N ILE A 188 2.50 1.23 -13.83
CA ILE A 188 3.75 0.78 -13.20
C ILE A 188 3.44 0.11 -11.86
N HIS A 189 3.79 -1.17 -11.73
CA HIS A 189 3.66 -1.92 -10.49
C HIS A 189 4.73 -1.49 -9.47
N ALA A 190 4.31 -1.12 -8.27
CA ALA A 190 5.18 -0.84 -7.13
C ALA A 190 5.60 -2.15 -6.46
N ASP A 191 6.88 -2.51 -6.53
CA ASP A 191 7.49 -3.64 -5.83
C ASP A 191 8.15 -3.13 -4.55
N LEU A 192 7.41 -3.17 -3.44
CA LEU A 192 7.82 -2.59 -2.17
C LEU A 192 8.76 -3.52 -1.40
N ILE A 193 9.97 -3.03 -1.08
CA ILE A 193 10.89 -3.70 -0.18
C ILE A 193 10.53 -3.27 1.25
N LEU A 194 9.85 -4.13 2.00
CA LEU A 194 9.52 -3.86 3.39
C LEU A 194 10.77 -3.96 4.28
N PHE A 195 11.56 -5.03 4.12
CA PHE A 195 12.76 -5.26 4.91
C PHE A 195 13.93 -5.65 4.00
N HIS A 196 15.13 -5.24 4.38
CA HIS A 196 16.37 -5.64 3.74
C HIS A 196 17.46 -5.92 4.80
N THR A 197 18.42 -6.77 4.43
CA THR A 197 19.45 -7.26 5.37
C THR A 197 20.76 -6.46 5.34
N TYR A 198 20.86 -5.46 4.47
CA TYR A 198 22.13 -4.79 4.17
C TYR A 198 22.49 -3.67 5.14
N ASP A 199 21.51 -3.10 5.83
CA ASP A 199 21.73 -1.96 6.72
C ASP A 199 21.36 -2.32 8.16
N ARG A 200 22.32 -2.91 8.86
CA ARG A 200 22.17 -3.28 10.27
C ARG A 200 22.39 -2.11 11.23
N SER A 201 23.07 -1.05 10.78
CA SER A 201 23.48 0.05 11.65
C SER A 201 22.38 1.10 11.83
N ALA A 202 21.59 1.38 10.78
CA ALA A 202 20.55 2.39 10.82
C ALA A 202 19.23 1.90 11.46
N PHE A 203 18.97 0.57 11.43
CA PHE A 203 17.72 -0.04 11.89
C PHE A 203 17.89 -1.25 12.82
N ALA A 204 19.06 -1.43 13.40
CA ALA A 204 19.36 -2.55 14.31
C ALA A 204 18.47 -2.58 15.57
N SER A 205 17.69 -1.52 15.81
CA SER A 205 16.76 -1.36 16.93
C SER A 205 15.27 -1.41 16.53
N MET A 206 14.95 -1.76 15.28
CA MET A 206 13.56 -2.02 14.86
C MET A 206 13.16 -3.47 15.08
#